data_84f09719be10cfba5e381acfe6867630
#
_entry.id   84f09719be10cfba5e381acfe6867630
#
_cell.length_a   1.000
_cell.length_b   1.000
_cell.length_c   1.000
_cell.angle_alpha   90.00
_cell.angle_beta   90.00
_cell.angle_gamma   90.00
#
_symmetry.space_group_name_H-M   'P 1'
#
loop_
_entity.id
_entity.type
_entity.pdbx_description
1 polymer ?
#
loop_
_entity_poly.entity_id
_entity_poly.type
_entity_poly.pdbx_seq_one_letter_code
_entity_poly.pdbx_strand_id
1 'polypeptide(L)'
;TAFDIDYGLKIYLELSNPFTWDLILGKDFEKDVKREFSQNVNEGDTVIDVGAHIGEYTLLGAKLVGEKGFIISVEPAHDTTKSLKENIILNGFKNCLVIEKAVGEKVETKFLYKISEEDVYGYLDPYVKNKKLKKYSEIEVTTIDEIILSKNLNLVNLVKIDVEGFEYEVL
;
A
#
# COMPACT_ATOMS: atom_id res chain seq x y z
N THR A 1 8.39 0.27 17.49
CA THR A 1 9.22 1.48 17.61
C THR A 1 9.07 2.33 16.37
N ALA A 2 9.00 3.67 16.52
CA ALA A 2 8.96 4.59 15.40
C ALA A 2 10.39 4.87 14.90
N PHE A 3 10.58 4.88 13.60
CA PHE A 3 11.84 5.18 12.93
C PHE A 3 11.65 6.35 11.96
N ASP A 4 12.69 7.18 11.84
CA ASP A 4 12.73 8.21 10.81
C ASP A 4 13.11 7.54 9.48
N ILE A 5 12.37 7.89 8.43
CA ILE A 5 12.65 7.48 7.05
C ILE A 5 12.84 8.71 6.16
N ASP A 6 13.11 8.50 4.87
CA ASP A 6 13.31 9.57 3.92
C ASP A 6 12.20 10.64 3.96
N TYR A 7 12.50 11.82 3.46
CA TYR A 7 11.61 12.98 3.41
C TYR A 7 11.12 13.50 4.78
N GLY A 8 11.79 13.12 5.90
CA GLY A 8 11.40 13.54 7.26
C GLY A 8 10.08 12.93 7.71
N LEU A 9 9.78 11.75 7.23
CA LEU A 9 8.62 10.94 7.62
C LEU A 9 8.99 9.96 8.74
N LYS A 10 7.98 9.46 9.45
CA LYS A 10 8.15 8.45 10.50
C LYS A 10 7.30 7.24 10.20
N ILE A 11 7.81 6.06 10.55
CA ILE A 11 7.10 4.80 10.36
C ILE A 11 7.29 3.88 11.57
N TYR A 12 6.22 3.21 12.00
CA TYR A 12 6.33 2.12 12.95
C TYR A 12 6.76 0.85 12.21
N LEU A 13 7.83 0.23 12.71
CA LEU A 13 8.38 -1.00 12.17
C LEU A 13 8.48 -2.06 13.25
N GLU A 14 8.20 -3.30 12.87
CA GLU A 14 8.44 -4.47 13.70
C GLU A 14 9.85 -5.00 13.45
N LEU A 15 10.69 -5.02 14.50
CA LEU A 15 12.09 -5.45 14.39
C LEU A 15 12.26 -6.94 14.07
N SER A 16 11.21 -7.74 14.26
CA SER A 16 11.15 -9.14 13.84
C SER A 16 11.06 -9.35 12.34
N ASN A 17 10.66 -8.31 11.60
CA ASN A 17 10.49 -8.36 10.17
C ASN A 17 11.81 -8.04 9.43
N PRO A 18 12.33 -8.94 8.55
CA PRO A 18 13.55 -8.69 7.79
C PRO A 18 13.49 -7.41 6.92
N PHE A 19 12.34 -7.08 6.35
CA PHE A 19 12.11 -5.85 5.57
C PHE A 19 12.39 -4.58 6.40
N THR A 20 12.13 -4.62 7.71
CA THR A 20 12.43 -3.53 8.64
C THR A 20 13.91 -3.17 8.63
N TRP A 21 14.80 -4.15 8.58
CA TRP A 21 16.24 -3.92 8.59
C TRP A 21 16.75 -3.30 7.30
N ASP A 22 16.15 -3.65 6.16
CA ASP A 22 16.52 -3.06 4.87
C ASP A 22 16.12 -1.57 4.83
N LEU A 23 14.95 -1.23 5.35
CA LEU A 23 14.50 0.17 5.52
C LEU A 23 15.39 0.94 6.51
N ILE A 24 15.71 0.38 7.69
CA ILE A 24 16.53 1.05 8.73
C ILE A 24 17.97 1.25 8.24
N LEU A 25 18.52 0.27 7.52
CA LEU A 25 19.91 0.34 7.03
C LEU A 25 20.06 1.22 5.80
N GLY A 26 18.98 1.89 5.35
CA GLY A 26 19.01 2.75 4.18
C GLY A 26 19.47 1.99 2.92
N LYS A 27 19.26 0.67 2.89
CA LYS A 27 19.39 -0.05 1.63
C LYS A 27 18.28 0.48 0.75
N ASP A 28 18.66 1.35 -0.17
CA ASP A 28 17.81 2.03 -1.13
C ASP A 28 17.06 1.05 -2.03
N PHE A 29 16.17 0.27 -1.39
CA PHE A 29 15.23 -0.56 -2.09
C PHE A 29 14.27 0.39 -2.80
N GLU A 30 14.19 0.29 -4.12
CA GLU A 30 13.31 1.12 -4.96
C GLU A 30 13.60 2.63 -5.03
N LYS A 31 14.83 3.06 -4.82
CA LYS A 31 15.20 4.48 -4.92
C LYS A 31 14.76 5.14 -6.24
N ASP A 32 14.89 4.41 -7.33
CA ASP A 32 14.46 4.90 -8.64
C ASP A 32 12.94 5.01 -8.74
N VAL A 33 12.18 4.04 -8.20
CA VAL A 33 10.71 4.07 -8.18
C VAL A 33 10.21 5.22 -7.30
N LYS A 34 10.80 5.43 -6.11
CA LYS A 34 10.48 6.56 -5.24
C LYS A 34 10.78 7.91 -5.90
N ARG A 35 11.90 8.00 -6.63
CA ARG A 35 12.23 9.21 -7.38
C ARG A 35 11.20 9.48 -8.46
N GLU A 36 10.86 8.47 -9.28
CA GLU A 36 9.83 8.60 -10.32
C GLU A 36 8.47 8.96 -9.71
N PHE A 37 8.07 8.29 -8.62
CA PHE A 37 6.84 8.64 -7.91
C PHE A 37 6.86 10.11 -7.45
N SER A 38 7.95 10.56 -6.82
CA SER A 38 8.08 11.92 -6.32
C SER A 38 8.10 12.99 -7.42
N GLN A 39 8.59 12.66 -8.62
CA GLN A 39 8.63 13.58 -9.76
C GLN A 39 7.28 13.70 -10.47
N ASN A 40 6.38 12.73 -10.31
CA ASN A 40 5.09 12.67 -10.98
C ASN A 40 3.91 13.03 -10.06
N VAL A 41 4.13 13.23 -8.76
CA VAL A 41 3.11 13.65 -7.81
C VAL A 41 3.26 15.13 -7.49
N ASN A 42 2.19 15.90 -7.64
CA ASN A 42 2.18 17.35 -7.40
C ASN A 42 1.20 17.74 -6.27
N GLU A 43 1.37 18.94 -5.72
CA GLU A 43 0.44 19.49 -4.74
C GLU A 43 -1.00 19.57 -5.33
N GLY A 44 -1.96 19.03 -4.60
CA GLY A 44 -3.36 19.00 -4.99
C GLY A 44 -3.78 17.74 -5.77
N ASP A 45 -2.85 16.86 -6.12
CA ASP A 45 -3.16 15.62 -6.83
C ASP A 45 -3.99 14.64 -5.99
N THR A 46 -4.78 13.82 -6.68
CA THR A 46 -5.41 12.62 -6.14
C THR A 46 -4.63 11.40 -6.62
N VAL A 47 -4.11 10.62 -5.67
CA VAL A 47 -3.30 9.43 -5.95
C VAL A 47 -3.95 8.19 -5.34
N ILE A 48 -3.92 7.08 -6.08
CA ILE A 48 -4.31 5.75 -5.57
C ILE A 48 -3.04 4.92 -5.40
N ASP A 49 -2.81 4.42 -4.19
CA ASP A 49 -1.70 3.52 -3.82
C ASP A 49 -2.28 2.12 -3.61
N VAL A 50 -2.15 1.25 -4.61
CA VAL A 50 -2.63 -0.14 -4.60
C VAL A 50 -1.51 -1.06 -4.13
N GLY A 51 -1.80 -1.85 -3.09
CA GLY A 51 -0.78 -2.60 -2.35
C GLY A 51 0.01 -1.67 -1.42
N ALA A 52 -0.71 -0.87 -0.63
CA ALA A 52 -0.12 0.19 0.18
C ALA A 52 0.75 -0.34 1.33
N HIS A 53 0.62 -1.61 1.68
CA HIS A 53 1.36 -2.25 2.75
C HIS A 53 1.32 -1.41 4.06
N ILE A 54 2.42 -1.19 4.74
CA ILE A 54 2.51 -0.36 5.95
C ILE A 54 2.56 1.15 5.67
N GLY A 55 2.55 1.56 4.39
CA GLY A 55 2.29 2.93 3.96
C GLY A 55 3.48 3.74 3.49
N GLU A 56 4.56 3.14 3.04
CA GLU A 56 5.74 3.89 2.60
C GLU A 56 5.41 4.89 1.49
N TYR A 57 4.75 4.44 0.41
CA TYR A 57 4.30 5.31 -0.69
C TYR A 57 3.09 6.17 -0.31
N THR A 58 2.19 5.65 0.53
CA THR A 58 1.07 6.43 1.08
C THR A 58 1.56 7.67 1.83
N LEU A 59 2.55 7.53 2.73
CA LEU A 59 3.08 8.63 3.52
C LEU A 59 3.83 9.64 2.65
N LEU A 60 4.65 9.15 1.72
CA LEU A 60 5.35 9.98 0.75
C LEU A 60 4.34 10.77 -0.11
N GLY A 61 3.36 10.09 -0.67
CA GLY A 61 2.30 10.71 -1.46
C GLY A 61 1.52 11.75 -0.66
N ALA A 62 1.09 11.42 0.57
CA ALA A 62 0.35 12.34 1.43
C ALA A 62 1.10 13.65 1.70
N LYS A 63 2.43 13.55 1.85
CA LYS A 63 3.30 14.72 2.00
C LYS A 63 3.39 15.54 0.72
N LEU A 64 3.55 14.88 -0.43
CA LEU A 64 3.74 15.54 -1.72
C LEU A 64 2.46 16.23 -2.21
N VAL A 65 1.30 15.57 -2.10
CA VAL A 65 0.02 16.16 -2.54
C VAL A 65 -0.45 17.29 -1.62
N GLY A 66 0.08 17.38 -0.40
CA GLY A 66 -0.25 18.44 0.56
C GLY A 66 -1.72 18.41 1.01
N GLU A 67 -2.14 19.46 1.72
CA GLU A 67 -3.49 19.54 2.32
C GLU A 67 -4.63 19.61 1.29
N LYS A 68 -4.35 20.01 0.06
CA LYS A 68 -5.33 20.13 -1.02
C LYS A 68 -5.49 18.86 -1.84
N GLY A 69 -4.50 17.95 -1.77
CA GLY A 69 -4.52 16.68 -2.46
C GLY A 69 -5.02 15.54 -1.57
N PHE A 70 -5.13 14.35 -2.14
CA PHE A 70 -5.72 13.23 -1.46
C PHE A 70 -5.06 11.90 -1.84
N ILE A 71 -4.84 11.02 -0.87
CA ILE A 71 -4.32 9.67 -1.09
C ILE A 71 -5.40 8.66 -0.74
N ILE A 72 -5.61 7.69 -1.65
CA ILE A 72 -6.42 6.51 -1.41
C ILE A 72 -5.50 5.31 -1.40
N SER A 73 -5.34 4.70 -0.24
CA SER A 73 -4.46 3.56 -0.01
C SER A 73 -5.29 2.29 0.08
N VAL A 74 -4.97 1.30 -0.72
CA VAL A 74 -5.71 0.03 -0.79
C VAL A 74 -4.78 -1.11 -0.37
N GLU A 75 -5.16 -1.80 0.69
CA GLU A 75 -4.38 -2.90 1.28
C GLU A 75 -5.32 -3.97 1.85
N PRO A 76 -5.23 -5.24 1.41
CA PRO A 76 -6.18 -6.27 1.83
C PRO A 76 -5.92 -6.87 3.22
N ALA A 77 -4.68 -6.87 3.70
CA ALA A 77 -4.34 -7.55 4.94
C ALA A 77 -4.68 -6.70 6.15
N HIS A 78 -5.55 -7.22 7.04
CA HIS A 78 -6.05 -6.51 8.23
C HIS A 78 -4.94 -5.97 9.13
N ASP A 79 -3.96 -6.81 9.47
CA ASP A 79 -2.87 -6.40 10.36
C ASP A 79 -1.99 -5.32 9.72
N THR A 80 -1.72 -5.45 8.43
CA THR A 80 -0.97 -4.48 7.64
C THR A 80 -1.72 -3.15 7.53
N THR A 81 -3.04 -3.21 7.26
CA THR A 81 -3.93 -2.03 7.22
C THR A 81 -3.98 -1.29 8.56
N LYS A 82 -3.94 -2.01 9.67
CA LYS A 82 -3.84 -1.39 11.00
C LYS A 82 -2.54 -0.61 11.15
N SER A 83 -1.40 -1.22 10.80
CA SER A 83 -0.09 -0.56 10.83
C SER A 83 -0.03 0.67 9.90
N LEU A 84 -0.62 0.57 8.71
CA LEU A 84 -0.76 1.68 7.77
C LEU A 84 -1.51 2.87 8.40
N LYS A 85 -2.66 2.62 9.04
CA LYS A 85 -3.45 3.66 9.71
C LYS A 85 -2.67 4.31 10.87
N GLU A 86 -1.95 3.50 11.65
CA GLU A 86 -1.09 4.00 12.73
C GLU A 86 0.04 4.90 12.19
N ASN A 87 0.63 4.55 11.06
CA ASN A 87 1.69 5.32 10.40
C ASN A 87 1.17 6.64 9.83
N ILE A 88 -0.04 6.67 9.26
CA ILE A 88 -0.70 7.90 8.82
C ILE A 88 -0.92 8.86 10.00
N ILE A 89 -1.42 8.34 11.13
CA ILE A 89 -1.65 9.12 12.36
C ILE A 89 -0.32 9.63 12.93
N LEU A 90 0.73 8.81 12.96
CA LEU A 90 2.06 9.17 13.46
C LEU A 90 2.64 10.40 12.74
N ASN A 91 2.34 10.55 11.44
CA ASN A 91 2.78 11.69 10.63
C ASN A 91 1.78 12.87 10.62
N GLY A 92 0.64 12.74 11.28
CA GLY A 92 -0.38 13.78 11.36
C GLY A 92 -1.17 14.03 10.08
N PHE A 93 -1.11 13.11 9.11
CA PHE A 93 -1.84 13.25 7.84
C PHE A 93 -3.35 13.08 8.02
N LYS A 94 -4.11 13.94 7.34
CA LYS A 94 -5.59 13.94 7.33
C LYS A 94 -6.15 13.75 5.93
N ASN A 95 -5.29 13.74 4.93
CA ASN A 95 -5.59 13.65 3.51
C ASN A 95 -5.42 12.23 2.96
N CYS A 96 -5.62 11.21 3.81
CA CYS A 96 -5.51 9.80 3.43
C CYS A 96 -6.82 9.05 3.73
N LEU A 97 -7.23 8.19 2.80
CA LEU A 97 -8.29 7.20 2.99
C LEU A 97 -7.71 5.81 2.82
N VAL A 98 -7.92 4.95 3.80
CA VAL A 98 -7.50 3.55 3.74
C VAL A 98 -8.69 2.66 3.44
N ILE A 99 -8.58 1.83 2.40
CA ILE A 99 -9.55 0.83 1.97
C ILE A 99 -8.96 -0.55 2.23
N GLU A 100 -9.60 -1.33 3.12
CA GLU A 100 -9.18 -2.68 3.47
C GLU A 100 -9.77 -3.69 2.49
N LYS A 101 -9.24 -3.71 1.27
CA LYS A 101 -9.64 -4.59 0.17
C LYS A 101 -8.43 -4.90 -0.71
N ALA A 102 -8.53 -5.95 -1.52
CA ALA A 102 -7.66 -6.10 -2.68
C ALA A 102 -8.23 -5.36 -3.88
N VAL A 103 -7.38 -5.10 -4.88
CA VAL A 103 -7.81 -4.62 -6.19
C VAL A 103 -7.62 -5.74 -7.21
N GLY A 104 -8.56 -5.88 -8.13
CA GLY A 104 -8.51 -6.86 -9.20
C GLY A 104 -9.50 -6.51 -10.32
N GLU A 105 -9.67 -7.43 -11.25
CA GLU A 105 -10.48 -7.25 -12.47
C GLU A 105 -11.99 -7.04 -12.17
N LYS A 106 -12.49 -7.59 -11.07
CA LYS A 106 -13.91 -7.52 -10.70
C LYS A 106 -14.14 -7.54 -9.20
N VAL A 107 -15.31 -7.08 -8.79
CA VAL A 107 -15.76 -7.17 -7.38
C VAL A 107 -16.11 -8.62 -7.06
N GLU A 108 -15.37 -9.21 -6.15
CA GLU A 108 -15.57 -10.58 -5.68
C GLU A 108 -14.96 -10.78 -4.29
N THR A 109 -15.12 -11.99 -3.74
CA THR A 109 -14.42 -12.41 -2.52
C THR A 109 -13.35 -13.42 -2.88
N LYS A 110 -12.13 -13.22 -2.37
CA LYS A 110 -11.00 -14.13 -2.54
C LYS A 110 -10.36 -14.50 -1.20
N PHE A 111 -9.42 -15.43 -1.24
CA PHE A 111 -8.58 -15.74 -0.10
C PHE A 111 -7.21 -15.10 -0.27
N LEU A 112 -6.74 -14.48 0.80
CA LEU A 112 -5.36 -14.07 0.94
C LEU A 112 -4.54 -15.24 1.46
N TYR A 113 -3.36 -15.44 0.92
CA TYR A 113 -2.45 -16.54 1.27
C TYR A 113 -1.14 -15.98 1.79
N LYS A 114 -0.46 -16.72 2.67
CA LYS A 114 0.87 -16.39 3.19
C LYS A 114 1.78 -17.60 3.12
N ILE A 115 3.10 -17.38 3.03
CA ILE A 115 4.11 -18.45 3.10
C ILE A 115 4.20 -18.99 4.53
N SER A 116 4.16 -18.10 5.52
CA SER A 116 4.13 -18.41 6.96
C SER A 116 3.29 -17.38 7.70
N GLU A 117 3.04 -17.57 8.98
CA GLU A 117 2.32 -16.59 9.82
C GLU A 117 3.12 -15.29 10.02
N GLU A 118 4.44 -15.39 9.92
CA GLU A 118 5.37 -14.27 10.06
C GLU A 118 5.59 -13.52 8.73
N ASP A 119 5.02 -14.03 7.63
CA ASP A 119 5.13 -13.39 6.31
C ASP A 119 4.32 -12.10 6.28
N VAL A 120 4.98 -11.03 5.89
CA VAL A 120 4.38 -9.69 5.78
C VAL A 120 3.64 -9.48 4.48
N TYR A 121 3.90 -10.33 3.49
CA TYR A 121 3.27 -10.26 2.19
C TYR A 121 2.03 -11.16 2.13
N GLY A 122 0.98 -10.65 1.52
CA GLY A 122 -0.21 -11.40 1.19
C GLY A 122 -0.31 -11.63 -0.31
N TYR A 123 -0.63 -12.85 -0.71
CA TYR A 123 -0.73 -13.27 -2.10
C TYR A 123 -2.16 -13.68 -2.43
N LEU A 124 -2.66 -13.29 -3.59
CA LEU A 124 -3.97 -13.75 -4.08
C LEU A 124 -3.89 -15.09 -4.82
N ASP A 125 -2.70 -15.50 -5.24
CA ASP A 125 -2.45 -16.82 -5.83
C ASP A 125 -2.02 -17.81 -4.75
N PRO A 126 -2.66 -19.01 -4.66
CA PRO A 126 -2.25 -20.05 -3.71
C PRO A 126 -0.89 -20.70 -4.05
N TYR A 127 -0.30 -20.38 -5.21
CA TYR A 127 0.96 -20.96 -5.67
C TYR A 127 1.94 -19.87 -6.14
N VAL A 128 2.83 -19.45 -5.24
CA VAL A 128 3.89 -18.49 -5.58
C VAL A 128 5.24 -19.20 -5.54
N LYS A 129 6.08 -18.99 -6.57
CA LYS A 129 7.43 -19.57 -6.66
C LYS A 129 7.44 -21.10 -6.45
N ASN A 130 6.46 -21.82 -7.02
CA ASN A 130 6.26 -23.27 -6.90
C ASN A 130 6.03 -23.78 -5.45
N LYS A 131 5.64 -22.90 -4.53
CA LYS A 131 5.25 -23.27 -3.16
C LYS A 131 3.73 -23.09 -2.99
N LYS A 132 3.09 -24.10 -2.40
CA LYS A 132 1.70 -23.99 -1.96
C LYS A 132 1.66 -23.16 -0.69
N LEU A 133 0.90 -22.08 -0.71
CA LEU A 133 0.73 -21.16 0.39
C LEU A 133 -0.39 -21.61 1.34
N LYS A 134 -0.36 -21.10 2.56
CA LYS A 134 -1.44 -21.30 3.53
C LYS A 134 -2.51 -20.22 3.35
N LYS A 135 -3.78 -20.61 3.43
CA LYS A 135 -4.88 -19.66 3.55
C LYS A 135 -4.71 -18.84 4.82
N TYR A 136 -4.80 -17.53 4.69
CA TYR A 136 -4.67 -16.58 5.79
C TYR A 136 -6.02 -15.98 6.17
N SER A 137 -6.68 -15.28 5.25
CA SER A 137 -7.97 -14.64 5.49
C SER A 137 -8.82 -14.58 4.23
N GLU A 138 -10.12 -14.47 4.40
CA GLU A 138 -11.05 -14.08 3.33
C GLU A 138 -11.05 -12.56 3.22
N ILE A 139 -11.01 -12.05 1.99
CA ILE A 139 -10.93 -10.63 1.70
C ILE A 139 -11.89 -10.24 0.59
N GLU A 140 -12.36 -9.00 0.62
CA GLU A 140 -13.07 -8.40 -0.50
C GLU A 140 -12.10 -7.90 -1.56
N VAL A 141 -12.44 -8.12 -2.83
CA VAL A 141 -11.77 -7.55 -4.00
C VAL A 141 -12.67 -6.47 -4.58
N THR A 142 -12.09 -5.33 -4.93
CA THR A 142 -12.73 -4.21 -5.63
C THR A 142 -11.98 -3.92 -6.92
N THR A 143 -12.46 -2.99 -7.73
CA THR A 143 -11.77 -2.48 -8.91
C THR A 143 -11.37 -1.02 -8.71
N ILE A 144 -10.40 -0.53 -9.48
CA ILE A 144 -10.06 0.91 -9.48
C ILE A 144 -11.29 1.74 -9.88
N ASP A 145 -12.05 1.29 -10.87
CA ASP A 145 -13.28 1.97 -11.31
C ASP A 145 -14.31 2.07 -10.19
N GLU A 146 -14.53 1.00 -9.41
CA GLU A 146 -15.46 1.02 -8.28
C GLU A 146 -14.99 1.98 -7.18
N ILE A 147 -13.69 2.08 -6.93
CA ILE A 147 -13.12 3.06 -6.01
C ILE A 147 -13.42 4.48 -6.51
N ILE A 148 -13.14 4.77 -7.78
CA ILE A 148 -13.38 6.08 -8.41
C ILE A 148 -14.86 6.45 -8.30
N LEU A 149 -15.76 5.55 -8.67
CA LEU A 149 -17.20 5.79 -8.66
C LEU A 149 -17.74 5.96 -7.23
N SER A 150 -17.41 5.05 -6.31
CA SER A 150 -17.93 5.08 -4.93
C SER A 150 -17.43 6.28 -4.13
N LYS A 151 -16.28 6.84 -4.48
CA LYS A 151 -15.71 8.05 -3.85
C LYS A 151 -16.01 9.34 -4.60
N ASN A 152 -16.78 9.27 -5.72
CA ASN A 152 -17.10 10.40 -6.57
C ASN A 152 -15.86 11.21 -7.00
N LEU A 153 -14.80 10.51 -7.40
CA LEU A 153 -13.55 11.14 -7.81
C LEU A 153 -13.70 11.67 -9.23
N ASN A 154 -13.48 12.96 -9.42
CA ASN A 154 -13.51 13.58 -10.76
C ASN A 154 -12.22 13.34 -11.55
N LEU A 155 -11.11 13.16 -10.85
CA LEU A 155 -9.79 12.95 -11.45
C LEU A 155 -8.93 12.12 -10.50
N VAL A 156 -8.21 11.17 -11.07
CA VAL A 156 -7.08 10.49 -10.43
C VAL A 156 -5.84 10.82 -11.26
N ASN A 157 -4.85 11.42 -10.64
CA ASN A 157 -3.64 11.91 -11.30
C ASN A 157 -2.58 10.83 -11.47
N LEU A 158 -2.50 9.92 -10.48
CA LEU A 158 -1.56 8.82 -10.49
C LEU A 158 -2.12 7.58 -9.78
N VAL A 159 -1.84 6.42 -10.32
CA VAL A 159 -2.07 5.13 -9.67
C VAL A 159 -0.72 4.41 -9.55
N LYS A 160 -0.31 4.08 -8.33
CA LYS A 160 0.81 3.17 -8.06
C LYS A 160 0.23 1.78 -7.81
N ILE A 161 0.80 0.77 -8.46
CA ILE A 161 0.38 -0.63 -8.30
C ILE A 161 1.60 -1.47 -7.94
N ASP A 162 1.50 -2.17 -6.80
CA ASP A 162 2.52 -3.09 -6.31
C ASP A 162 1.83 -4.17 -5.46
N VAL A 163 1.42 -5.25 -6.12
CA VAL A 163 0.53 -6.28 -5.56
C VAL A 163 1.11 -7.70 -5.66
N GLU A 164 2.45 -7.78 -5.64
CA GLU A 164 3.20 -9.02 -5.51
C GLU A 164 2.83 -10.08 -6.58
N GLY A 165 2.78 -9.65 -7.84
CA GLY A 165 2.56 -10.51 -9.01
C GLY A 165 1.10 -10.62 -9.45
N PHE A 166 0.23 -9.74 -8.96
CA PHE A 166 -1.17 -9.64 -9.37
C PHE A 166 -1.47 -8.35 -10.15
N GLU A 167 -0.41 -7.67 -10.64
CA GLU A 167 -0.50 -6.36 -11.30
C GLU A 167 -1.34 -6.41 -12.58
N TYR A 168 -1.30 -7.53 -13.30
CA TYR A 168 -2.07 -7.71 -14.54
C TYR A 168 -3.59 -7.74 -14.29
N GLU A 169 -4.02 -8.31 -13.19
CA GLU A 169 -5.43 -8.40 -12.81
C GLU A 169 -5.98 -7.08 -12.25
N VAL A 170 -5.10 -6.15 -11.90
CA VAL A 170 -5.47 -4.82 -11.41
C VAL A 170 -5.73 -3.86 -12.58
N LEU A 171 -5.06 -4.06 -13.73
CA LEU A 171 -5.14 -3.24 -14.93
C LEU A 171 -6.28 -3.66 -15.85
#